data_ed6c5c08e0e19d1fc01fafb9738763e1
#
_entry.id   ed6c5c08e0e19d1fc01fafb9738763e1
#
_cell.length_a   1.000
_cell.length_b   1.000
_cell.length_c   1.000
_cell.angle_alpha   90.00
_cell.angle_beta   90.00
_cell.angle_gamma   90.00
#
_symmetry.space_group_name_H-M   'P 1'
#
loop_
_entity.id
_entity.type
_entity.pdbx_description
1 polymer ?
#
loop_
_entity_poly.entity_id
_entity_poly.type
_entity_poly.pdbx_seq_one_letter_code
_entity_poly.pdbx_strand_id
1 'polypeptide(L)'
;TQTVCKTAHASLMAETFDAFCAQPGPVVIGAAQGASCYGPAYEYTFIIETELRRRKIRDRVPMVFVTPEPYIGHLGLDGVGDTKSMLESEMRERHIKWYTNARIDRVEDGLMKITQVNEDGSEKASHELKFAHSMILPAFTGIDAVRGVGGLSNPRGFILVDEHQRNPTYKDI
;
A
#
# COMPACT_ATOMS: atom_id res chain seq x y z
N THR A 1 11.00 -1.13 6.69
CA THR A 1 9.77 -0.40 6.34
C THR A 1 8.84 -0.29 7.54
N GLN A 2 7.98 0.69 7.53
CA GLN A 2 7.01 1.03 8.55
C GLN A 2 5.59 0.96 7.98
N THR A 3 4.59 1.09 8.83
CA THR A 3 3.17 1.18 8.43
C THR A 3 2.45 2.21 9.30
N VAL A 4 1.33 2.72 8.83
CA VAL A 4 0.47 3.70 9.56
C VAL A 4 -0.81 3.06 10.11
N CYS A 5 -0.93 1.74 10.05
CA CYS A 5 -2.16 1.02 10.43
C CYS A 5 -2.48 1.03 11.94
N LYS A 6 -1.55 1.50 12.80
CA LYS A 6 -1.75 1.61 14.25
C LYS A 6 -1.19 2.93 14.74
N THR A 7 -1.80 3.53 15.77
CA THR A 7 -1.38 4.82 16.34
C THR A 7 0.11 4.84 16.72
N ALA A 8 0.60 3.78 17.38
CA ALA A 8 2.02 3.70 17.76
C ALA A 8 2.95 3.70 16.53
N HIS A 9 2.54 3.05 15.44
CA HIS A 9 3.30 3.06 14.19
C HIS A 9 3.28 4.42 13.52
N ALA A 10 2.13 5.11 13.53
CA ALA A 10 2.01 6.46 12.97
C ALA A 10 2.86 7.48 13.75
N SER A 11 2.93 7.38 15.08
CA SER A 11 3.81 8.22 15.91
C SER A 11 5.28 8.00 15.58
N LEU A 12 5.72 6.74 15.51
CA LEU A 12 7.08 6.39 15.11
C LEU A 12 7.41 6.86 13.69
N MET A 13 6.43 6.78 12.78
CA MET A 13 6.57 7.27 11.41
C MET A 13 6.83 8.78 11.38
N ALA A 14 6.12 9.56 12.19
CA ALA A 14 6.32 11.01 12.28
C ALA A 14 7.74 11.35 12.78
N GLU A 15 8.21 10.68 13.83
CA GLU A 15 9.57 10.87 14.36
C GLU A 15 10.65 10.53 13.32
N THR A 16 10.50 9.38 12.65
CA THR A 16 11.46 8.94 11.62
C THR A 16 11.42 9.79 10.37
N PHE A 17 10.28 10.39 10.05
CA PHE A 17 10.15 11.29 8.90
C PHE A 17 10.95 12.60 9.08
N ASP A 18 10.98 13.17 10.28
CA ASP A 18 11.78 14.34 10.55
C ASP A 18 13.29 14.05 10.44
N ALA A 19 13.73 12.91 10.95
CA ALA A 19 15.11 12.44 10.78
C ALA A 19 15.44 12.20 9.28
N PHE A 20 14.54 11.61 8.53
CA PHE A 20 14.66 11.43 7.08
C PHE A 20 14.79 12.79 6.36
N CYS A 21 14.02 13.79 6.72
CA CYS A 21 14.09 15.12 6.09
C CYS A 21 15.44 15.83 6.30
N ALA A 22 16.16 15.49 7.37
CA ALA A 22 17.53 16.02 7.59
C ALA A 22 18.55 15.40 6.62
N GLN A 23 18.34 14.14 6.22
CA GLN A 23 19.19 13.42 5.25
C GLN A 23 18.30 12.74 4.19
N PRO A 24 17.68 13.52 3.28
CA PRO A 24 16.71 13.01 2.35
C PRO A 24 17.34 12.05 1.31
N GLY A 25 16.58 11.05 0.94
CA GLY A 25 16.93 10.05 -0.05
C GLY A 25 15.69 9.45 -0.72
N PRO A 26 15.80 8.33 -1.45
CA PRO A 26 14.64 7.73 -2.12
C PRO A 26 13.56 7.28 -1.14
N VAL A 27 12.31 7.40 -1.58
CA VAL A 27 11.11 6.99 -0.82
C VAL A 27 10.36 5.90 -1.59
N VAL A 28 9.98 4.84 -0.89
CA VAL A 28 9.11 3.79 -1.41
C VAL A 28 7.86 3.68 -0.52
N ILE A 29 6.70 3.93 -1.10
CA ILE A 29 5.39 3.85 -0.44
C ILE A 29 4.51 2.86 -1.20
N GLY A 30 3.58 2.21 -0.52
CA GLY A 30 2.65 1.35 -1.21
C GLY A 30 1.96 0.32 -0.33
N ALA A 31 1.60 -0.80 -0.94
CA ALA A 31 0.91 -1.89 -0.29
C ALA A 31 1.52 -3.24 -0.65
N ALA A 32 1.58 -4.13 0.31
CA ALA A 32 1.95 -5.52 0.09
C ALA A 32 0.76 -6.32 -0.46
N GLN A 33 1.07 -7.46 -1.09
CA GLN A 33 0.06 -8.44 -1.49
C GLN A 33 -0.77 -8.89 -0.27
N GLY A 34 -2.09 -8.96 -0.46
CA GLY A 34 -3.04 -9.28 0.60
C GLY A 34 -3.48 -8.08 1.46
N ALA A 35 -3.03 -6.87 1.18
CA ALA A 35 -3.69 -5.67 1.67
C ALA A 35 -5.11 -5.61 1.10
N SER A 36 -6.09 -5.20 1.90
CA SER A 36 -7.50 -5.08 1.49
C SER A 36 -8.03 -3.65 1.48
N CYS A 37 -7.18 -2.67 1.77
CA CYS A 37 -7.50 -1.24 1.67
C CYS A 37 -6.26 -0.49 1.18
N TYR A 38 -6.35 0.11 0.01
CA TYR A 38 -5.22 0.79 -0.65
C TYR A 38 -5.21 2.30 -0.41
N GLY A 39 -6.37 2.89 -0.08
CA GLY A 39 -6.53 4.33 0.14
C GLY A 39 -5.44 4.98 0.99
N PRO A 40 -5.11 4.45 2.18
CA PRO A 40 -4.09 5.03 3.04
C PRO A 40 -2.70 5.13 2.41
N ALA A 41 -2.34 4.23 1.46
CA ALA A 41 -1.06 4.32 0.76
C ALA A 41 -1.05 5.50 -0.23
N TYR A 42 -2.14 5.72 -0.95
CA TYR A 42 -2.28 6.88 -1.83
C TYR A 42 -2.26 8.18 -1.04
N GLU A 43 -3.06 8.27 0.01
CA GLU A 43 -3.11 9.44 0.88
C GLU A 43 -1.72 9.77 1.45
N TYR A 44 -1.04 8.79 2.03
CA TYR A 44 0.29 8.97 2.57
C TYR A 44 1.28 9.45 1.50
N THR A 45 1.20 8.90 0.29
CA THR A 45 2.06 9.30 -0.83
C THR A 45 1.93 10.79 -1.15
N PHE A 46 0.70 11.28 -1.27
CA PHE A 46 0.45 12.68 -1.60
C PHE A 46 0.72 13.63 -0.42
N ILE A 47 0.45 13.21 0.80
CA ILE A 47 0.80 13.97 2.01
C ILE A 47 2.32 14.16 2.11
N ILE A 48 3.09 13.08 1.98
CA ILE A 48 4.55 13.13 2.01
C ILE A 48 5.10 13.99 0.87
N GLU A 49 4.59 13.82 -0.34
CA GLU A 49 5.00 14.61 -1.49
C GLU A 49 4.78 16.11 -1.25
N THR A 50 3.62 16.48 -0.74
CA THR A 50 3.26 17.86 -0.40
C THR A 50 4.17 18.40 0.71
N GLU A 51 4.44 17.62 1.75
CA GLU A 51 5.32 18.03 2.85
C GLU A 51 6.77 18.22 2.38
N LEU A 52 7.27 17.36 1.49
CA LEU A 52 8.60 17.52 0.89
C LEU A 52 8.70 18.80 0.06
N ARG A 53 7.64 19.19 -0.66
CA ARG A 53 7.58 20.49 -1.36
C ARG A 53 7.58 21.65 -0.36
N ARG A 54 6.78 21.57 0.68
CA ARG A 54 6.72 22.59 1.74
C ARG A 54 8.09 22.81 2.39
N ARG A 55 8.85 21.72 2.60
CA ARG A 55 10.22 21.75 3.13
C ARG A 55 11.28 22.09 2.07
N LYS A 56 10.92 22.29 0.80
CA LYS A 56 11.82 22.59 -0.32
C LYS A 56 12.93 21.55 -0.55
N ILE A 57 12.59 20.27 -0.33
CA ILE A 57 13.51 19.14 -0.54
C ILE A 57 12.97 18.09 -1.52
N ARG A 58 11.79 18.33 -2.13
CA ARG A 58 11.12 17.36 -3.02
C ARG A 58 11.99 16.88 -4.19
N ASP A 59 12.75 17.78 -4.78
CA ASP A 59 13.67 17.54 -5.91
C ASP A 59 14.84 16.60 -5.57
N ARG A 60 15.14 16.44 -4.29
CA ARG A 60 16.18 15.55 -3.77
C ARG A 60 15.64 14.15 -3.41
N VAL A 61 14.34 13.92 -3.55
CA VAL A 61 13.65 12.73 -3.08
C VAL A 61 12.96 12.02 -4.23
N PRO A 62 13.62 11.06 -4.90
CA PRO A 62 12.93 10.15 -5.82
C PRO A 62 11.83 9.40 -5.08
N MET A 63 10.60 9.40 -5.63
CA MET A 63 9.45 8.72 -5.03
C MET A 63 8.96 7.59 -5.92
N VAL A 64 8.69 6.45 -5.31
CA VAL A 64 8.15 5.26 -5.98
C VAL A 64 6.94 4.74 -5.20
N PHE A 65 5.86 4.45 -5.91
CA PHE A 65 4.69 3.77 -5.39
C PHE A 65 4.66 2.32 -5.86
N VAL A 66 4.40 1.38 -4.95
CA VAL A 66 4.37 -0.07 -5.24
C VAL A 66 3.03 -0.64 -4.80
N THR A 67 2.35 -1.34 -5.71
CA THR A 67 1.04 -1.92 -5.39
C THR A 67 0.81 -3.25 -6.12
N PRO A 68 0.15 -4.23 -5.50
CA PRO A 68 -0.32 -5.44 -6.16
C PRO A 68 -1.55 -5.19 -7.05
N GLU A 69 -2.12 -3.99 -7.03
CA GLU A 69 -3.24 -3.63 -7.89
C GLU A 69 -2.86 -3.74 -9.38
N PRO A 70 -3.80 -4.13 -10.26
CA PRO A 70 -3.54 -4.26 -11.70
C PRO A 70 -3.26 -2.91 -12.38
N TYR A 71 -3.77 -1.83 -11.82
CA TYR A 71 -3.54 -0.44 -12.28
C TYR A 71 -3.71 0.53 -11.11
N ILE A 72 -3.14 1.73 -11.24
CA ILE A 72 -3.30 2.81 -10.25
C ILE A 72 -4.78 3.23 -10.17
N GLY A 73 -5.29 3.32 -8.95
CA GLY A 73 -6.69 3.71 -8.72
C GLY A 73 -7.71 2.58 -8.81
N HIS A 74 -7.26 1.32 -8.92
CA HIS A 74 -8.15 0.15 -8.79
C HIS A 74 -8.80 0.08 -7.40
N LEU A 75 -8.06 0.45 -6.35
CA LEU A 75 -8.51 0.57 -4.94
C LEU A 75 -9.08 -0.73 -4.34
N GLY A 76 -8.91 -1.88 -5.02
CA GLY A 76 -9.55 -3.14 -4.65
C GLY A 76 -11.05 -3.23 -5.04
N LEU A 77 -11.54 -2.27 -5.83
CA LEU A 77 -12.96 -2.08 -6.17
C LEU A 77 -13.20 -2.02 -7.69
N ASP A 78 -12.26 -2.48 -8.51
CA ASP A 78 -12.27 -2.27 -9.97
C ASP A 78 -12.20 -0.79 -10.40
N GLY A 79 -11.76 0.07 -9.49
CA GLY A 79 -11.82 1.52 -9.65
C GLY A 79 -13.21 2.10 -9.38
N VAL A 80 -13.29 3.39 -9.24
CA VAL A 80 -14.55 4.14 -9.06
C VAL A 80 -14.51 5.36 -9.98
N GLY A 81 -15.39 5.39 -10.98
CA GLY A 81 -15.41 6.49 -11.94
C GLY A 81 -14.02 6.68 -12.60
N ASP A 82 -13.51 7.90 -12.57
CA ASP A 82 -12.24 8.29 -13.22
C ASP A 82 -11.00 8.11 -12.32
N THR A 83 -11.06 7.31 -11.25
CA THR A 83 -9.95 7.16 -10.29
C THR A 83 -8.63 6.77 -10.94
N LYS A 84 -8.65 5.92 -11.96
CA LYS A 84 -7.45 5.51 -12.70
C LYS A 84 -6.77 6.72 -13.35
N SER A 85 -7.46 7.41 -14.24
CA SER A 85 -6.91 8.54 -15.00
C SER A 85 -6.50 9.69 -14.10
N MET A 86 -7.32 9.99 -13.09
CA MET A 86 -7.04 11.04 -12.11
C MET A 86 -5.78 10.74 -11.30
N LEU A 87 -5.68 9.58 -10.66
CA LEU A 87 -4.54 9.25 -9.81
C LEU A 87 -3.24 9.05 -10.60
N GLU A 88 -3.32 8.47 -11.80
CA GLU A 88 -2.15 8.39 -12.67
C GLU A 88 -1.67 9.78 -13.13
N SER A 89 -2.58 10.72 -13.42
CA SER A 89 -2.23 12.11 -13.75
C SER A 89 -1.54 12.79 -12.58
N GLU A 90 -2.14 12.70 -11.39
CA GLU A 90 -1.56 13.27 -10.17
C GLU A 90 -0.17 12.73 -9.85
N MET A 91 0.04 11.42 -10.04
CA MET A 91 1.37 10.82 -9.84
C MET A 91 2.38 11.30 -10.88
N ARG A 92 1.98 11.39 -12.16
CA ARG A 92 2.85 11.91 -13.23
C ARG A 92 3.25 13.36 -12.99
N GLU A 93 2.30 14.22 -12.67
CA GLU A 93 2.54 15.65 -12.39
C GLU A 93 3.47 15.87 -11.19
N ARG A 94 3.44 14.96 -10.22
CA ARG A 94 4.31 14.97 -9.04
C ARG A 94 5.61 14.19 -9.21
N HIS A 95 5.88 13.67 -10.42
CA HIS A 95 7.06 12.84 -10.69
C HIS A 95 7.20 11.65 -9.74
N ILE A 96 6.08 10.98 -9.44
CA ILE A 96 6.04 9.75 -8.66
C ILE A 96 6.00 8.58 -9.65
N LYS A 97 7.04 7.75 -9.63
CA LYS A 97 7.08 6.50 -10.40
C LYS A 97 6.23 5.44 -9.71
N TRP A 98 5.64 4.51 -10.46
CA TRP A 98 4.89 3.41 -9.84
C TRP A 98 5.14 2.06 -10.50
N TYR A 99 4.88 1.00 -9.72
CA TYR A 99 4.84 -0.38 -10.16
C TYR A 99 3.52 -1.00 -9.72
N THR A 100 2.72 -1.44 -10.68
CA THR A 100 1.47 -2.19 -10.48
C THR A 100 1.71 -3.68 -10.73
N ASN A 101 0.76 -4.54 -10.34
CA ASN A 101 0.94 -5.99 -10.33
C ASN A 101 2.23 -6.39 -9.61
N ALA A 102 2.61 -5.69 -8.57
CA ALA A 102 3.89 -5.85 -7.90
C ALA A 102 3.73 -6.64 -6.61
N ARG A 103 4.46 -7.74 -6.53
CA ARG A 103 4.65 -8.53 -5.32
C ARG A 103 5.91 -8.03 -4.63
N ILE A 104 5.83 -7.74 -3.32
CA ILE A 104 7.02 -7.47 -2.51
C ILE A 104 7.58 -8.82 -2.06
N ASP A 105 8.77 -9.14 -2.53
CA ASP A 105 9.41 -10.42 -2.25
C ASP A 105 10.23 -10.35 -0.96
N ARG A 106 10.97 -9.25 -0.76
CA ARG A 106 11.85 -9.08 0.40
C ARG A 106 12.11 -7.61 0.68
N VAL A 107 12.23 -7.27 1.95
CA VAL A 107 12.68 -5.95 2.42
C VAL A 107 13.89 -6.14 3.32
N GLU A 108 14.98 -5.50 2.95
CA GLU A 108 16.22 -5.42 3.70
C GLU A 108 16.46 -3.99 4.17
N ASP A 109 17.57 -3.73 4.85
CA ASP A 109 17.92 -2.38 5.25
C ASP A 109 18.22 -1.51 4.01
N GLY A 110 17.37 -0.52 3.79
CA GLY A 110 17.47 0.41 2.66
C GLY A 110 17.17 -0.17 1.27
N LEU A 111 16.71 -1.44 1.16
CA LEU A 111 16.46 -2.11 -0.12
C LEU A 111 15.16 -2.91 -0.10
N MET A 112 14.32 -2.70 -1.10
CA MET A 112 13.11 -3.49 -1.33
C MET A 112 13.22 -4.21 -2.67
N LYS A 113 13.01 -5.54 -2.67
CA LYS A 113 12.94 -6.35 -3.89
C LYS A 113 11.47 -6.61 -4.22
N ILE A 114 11.10 -6.32 -5.45
CA ILE A 114 9.75 -6.54 -5.95
C ILE A 114 9.79 -7.31 -7.27
N THR A 115 8.75 -8.09 -7.51
CA THR A 115 8.51 -8.76 -8.79
C THR A 115 7.16 -8.32 -9.34
N GLN A 116 7.15 -7.77 -10.54
CA GLN A 116 5.90 -7.58 -11.29
C GLN A 116 5.47 -8.92 -11.89
N VAL A 117 4.20 -9.21 -11.80
CA VAL A 117 3.60 -10.44 -12.31
C VAL A 117 2.62 -10.16 -13.45
N ASN A 118 2.46 -11.14 -14.34
CA ASN A 118 1.41 -11.13 -15.36
C ASN A 118 0.07 -11.58 -14.75
N GLU A 119 -1.01 -11.50 -15.51
CA GLU A 119 -2.36 -11.94 -15.09
C GLU A 119 -2.41 -13.43 -14.73
N ASP A 120 -1.60 -14.25 -15.38
CA ASP A 120 -1.46 -15.68 -15.09
C ASP A 120 -0.58 -15.99 -13.86
N GLY A 121 -0.05 -14.96 -13.18
CA GLY A 121 0.82 -15.07 -12.03
C GLY A 121 2.30 -15.33 -12.37
N SER A 122 2.65 -15.48 -13.63
CA SER A 122 4.06 -15.63 -14.06
C SER A 122 4.85 -14.33 -13.83
N GLU A 123 6.15 -14.47 -13.57
CA GLU A 123 7.02 -13.32 -13.34
C GLU A 123 7.27 -12.55 -14.65
N LYS A 124 7.08 -11.24 -14.61
CA LYS A 124 7.28 -10.31 -15.72
C LYS A 124 8.63 -9.61 -15.63
N ALA A 125 8.94 -9.04 -14.48
CA ALA A 125 10.17 -8.30 -14.23
C ALA A 125 10.43 -8.15 -12.74
N SER A 126 11.70 -8.24 -12.33
CA SER A 126 12.13 -7.99 -10.96
C SER A 126 12.84 -6.65 -10.85
N HIS A 127 12.67 -5.96 -9.73
CA HIS A 127 13.26 -4.67 -9.48
C HIS A 127 13.83 -4.58 -8.06
N GLU A 128 14.94 -3.87 -7.93
CA GLU A 128 15.53 -3.50 -6.65
C GLU A 128 15.32 -2.00 -6.42
N LEU A 129 14.59 -1.66 -5.38
CA LEU A 129 14.22 -0.30 -5.03
C LEU A 129 14.96 0.12 -3.76
N LYS A 130 15.93 1.01 -3.89
CA LYS A 130 16.58 1.63 -2.74
C LYS A 130 15.65 2.60 -2.06
N PHE A 131 15.69 2.67 -0.73
CA PHE A 131 14.91 3.66 0.02
C PHE A 131 15.66 4.12 1.28
N ALA A 132 15.50 5.39 1.61
CA ALA A 132 15.86 5.98 2.89
C ALA A 132 14.62 6.08 3.82
N HIS A 133 13.42 6.11 3.22
CA HIS A 133 12.15 6.09 3.94
C HIS A 133 11.15 5.21 3.21
N SER A 134 10.40 4.39 3.94
CA SER A 134 9.35 3.59 3.31
C SER A 134 8.15 3.35 4.23
N MET A 135 6.96 3.39 3.64
CA MET A 135 5.70 3.02 4.28
C MET A 135 4.97 2.00 3.40
N ILE A 136 4.74 0.83 3.93
CA ILE A 136 4.02 -0.25 3.23
C ILE A 136 2.83 -0.69 4.07
N LEU A 137 1.66 -0.69 3.46
CA LEU A 137 0.49 -1.33 4.05
C LEU A 137 0.69 -2.85 4.04
N PRO A 138 0.58 -3.52 5.19
CA PRO A 138 0.77 -4.96 5.26
C PRO A 138 -0.42 -5.73 4.70
N ALA A 139 -0.27 -7.03 4.53
CA ALA A 139 -1.41 -7.93 4.35
C ALA A 139 -2.37 -7.82 5.54
N PHE A 140 -3.66 -7.78 5.24
CA PHE A 140 -4.71 -7.68 6.25
C PHE A 140 -5.20 -9.07 6.66
N THR A 141 -5.60 -9.18 7.91
CA THR A 141 -6.31 -10.35 8.45
C THR A 141 -7.52 -9.86 9.24
N GLY A 142 -8.52 -10.71 9.34
CA GLY A 142 -9.65 -10.46 10.22
C GLY A 142 -9.24 -10.54 11.70
N ILE A 143 -10.15 -10.12 12.58
CA ILE A 143 -9.91 -10.12 14.03
C ILE A 143 -9.95 -11.55 14.61
N ASP A 144 -9.17 -11.77 15.66
CA ASP A 144 -9.08 -13.09 16.27
C ASP A 144 -10.40 -13.54 16.93
N ALA A 145 -11.26 -12.61 17.33
CA ALA A 145 -12.56 -12.89 17.95
C ALA A 145 -13.49 -13.77 17.09
N VAL A 146 -13.37 -13.70 15.78
CA VAL A 146 -14.21 -14.48 14.83
C VAL A 146 -13.41 -15.55 14.08
N ARG A 147 -12.12 -15.63 14.31
CA ARG A 147 -11.23 -16.56 13.62
C ARG A 147 -11.55 -18.01 14.05
N GLY A 148 -11.72 -18.88 13.08
CA GLY A 148 -11.98 -20.30 13.31
C GLY A 148 -13.43 -20.64 13.69
N VAL A 149 -14.34 -19.67 13.70
CA VAL A 149 -15.77 -19.95 13.85
C VAL A 149 -16.32 -20.47 12.53
N GLY A 150 -16.69 -21.74 12.50
CA GLY A 150 -17.16 -22.42 11.29
C GLY A 150 -18.40 -21.74 10.70
N GLY A 151 -18.38 -21.48 9.39
CA GLY A 151 -19.46 -20.79 8.69
C GLY A 151 -19.54 -19.28 8.90
N LEU A 152 -18.82 -18.73 9.89
CA LEU A 152 -18.78 -17.30 10.13
C LEU A 152 -17.62 -16.62 9.40
N SER A 153 -16.43 -17.18 9.49
CA SER A 153 -15.23 -16.57 8.92
C SER A 153 -14.41 -17.53 8.08
N ASN A 154 -13.64 -16.96 7.15
CA ASN A 154 -12.63 -17.70 6.39
C ASN A 154 -11.35 -17.93 7.23
N PRO A 155 -10.37 -18.74 6.75
CA PRO A 155 -9.13 -19.00 7.49
C PRO A 155 -8.31 -17.75 7.84
N ARG A 156 -8.50 -16.63 7.10
CA ARG A 156 -7.88 -15.36 7.38
C ARG A 156 -8.63 -14.51 8.41
N GLY A 157 -9.78 -15.01 8.94
CA GLY A 157 -10.59 -14.33 9.95
C GLY A 157 -11.54 -13.25 9.39
N PHE A 158 -11.72 -13.16 8.06
CA PHE A 158 -12.73 -12.28 7.48
C PHE A 158 -14.09 -12.95 7.51
N ILE A 159 -15.11 -12.21 7.92
CA ILE A 159 -16.50 -12.69 7.95
C ILE A 159 -16.96 -12.97 6.51
N LEU A 160 -17.57 -14.14 6.31
CA LEU A 160 -18.17 -14.51 5.04
C LEU A 160 -19.50 -13.77 4.89
N VAL A 161 -19.71 -13.12 3.75
CA VAL A 161 -20.94 -12.39 3.46
C VAL A 161 -21.42 -12.64 2.03
N ASP A 162 -22.73 -12.54 1.82
CA ASP A 162 -23.38 -12.55 0.51
C ASP A 162 -23.32 -11.13 -0.13
N GLU A 163 -23.92 -10.97 -1.30
CA GLU A 163 -24.05 -9.71 -2.02
C GLU A 163 -24.80 -8.61 -1.24
N HIS A 164 -25.57 -8.99 -0.22
CA HIS A 164 -26.29 -8.08 0.66
C HIS A 164 -25.58 -7.85 2.00
N GLN A 165 -24.30 -8.23 2.10
CA GLN A 165 -23.48 -8.10 3.31
C GLN A 165 -23.98 -8.92 4.51
N ARG A 166 -24.72 -10.02 4.26
CA ARG A 166 -25.24 -10.92 5.31
C ARG A 166 -24.46 -12.22 5.34
N ASN A 167 -24.21 -12.74 6.55
CA ASN A 167 -23.57 -14.04 6.65
C ASN A 167 -24.53 -15.16 6.21
N PRO A 168 -24.11 -16.10 5.34
CA PRO A 168 -25.02 -17.17 4.84
C PRO A 168 -25.42 -18.18 5.92
N THR A 169 -24.64 -18.32 7.00
CA THR A 169 -24.89 -19.29 8.08
C THR A 169 -25.58 -18.64 9.28
N TYR A 170 -25.16 -17.45 9.68
CA TYR A 170 -25.65 -16.72 10.84
C TYR A 170 -26.48 -15.53 10.37
N LYS A 171 -27.81 -15.71 10.37
CA LYS A 171 -28.76 -14.76 9.74
C LYS A 171 -28.82 -13.37 10.39
N ASP A 172 -28.35 -13.27 11.61
CA ASP A 172 -28.35 -12.02 12.40
C ASP A 172 -27.00 -11.26 12.28
N ILE A 173 -26.10 -11.73 11.41
CA ILE A 173 -24.79 -11.16 11.15
C ILE A 173 -24.65 -10.80 9.67
#